data_0ccc46f2cdb88951d6d20e031066197e
#
_entry.id   0ccc46f2cdb88951d6d20e031066197e
#
_cell.length_a   1.000
_cell.length_b   1.000
_cell.length_c   1.000
_cell.angle_alpha   90.00
_cell.angle_beta   90.00
_cell.angle_gamma   90.00
#
_symmetry.space_group_name_H-M   'P 1'
#
loop_
_entity.id
_entity.type
_entity.pdbx_description
1 polymer ?
#
loop_
_entity_poly.entity_id
_entity_poly.type
_entity_poly.pdbx_seq_one_letter_code
_entity_poly.pdbx_strand_id
1 'polypeptide(L)'
;MEEGIPFIRVADINEFGLNEPSIHLDNEIYRDVIRPTKNTILLTKDGSVGIGYYLTEDLNAITSGAILHLRMKNDAVLPQYLTLVLNSIVVKMQAERDAGGSIIQHWKPSEIEEVLIPILSNEQQRTICDLLEKSFKYKNLSINLLDCMKEAVEMVVEYNESVAIDFLKEATK
;
A
#
# COMPACT_ATOMS: atom_id res chain seq x y z
N MET A 1 16.46 17.74 1.65
CA MET A 1 15.30 17.22 0.85
C MET A 1 15.94 16.54 -0.34
N GLU A 2 15.68 15.27 -0.55
CA GLU A 2 16.16 14.60 -1.75
C GLU A 2 15.39 15.17 -2.95
N GLU A 3 16.11 15.83 -3.84
CA GLU A 3 15.54 16.41 -5.06
C GLU A 3 15.33 15.29 -6.07
N GLY A 4 14.09 15.05 -6.50
CA GLY A 4 13.77 14.08 -7.54
C GLY A 4 12.41 13.43 -7.40
N ILE A 5 12.03 12.61 -8.39
CA ILE A 5 10.78 11.84 -8.39
C ILE A 5 11.00 10.57 -7.57
N PRO A 6 10.22 10.30 -6.52
CA PRO A 6 10.31 9.07 -5.75
C PRO A 6 10.17 7.83 -6.64
N PHE A 7 11.01 6.81 -6.43
CA PHE A 7 10.98 5.56 -7.19
C PHE A 7 10.60 4.38 -6.31
N ILE A 8 9.40 3.85 -6.53
CA ILE A 8 8.81 2.75 -5.77
C ILE A 8 9.30 1.41 -6.34
N ARG A 9 9.98 0.64 -5.52
CA ARG A 9 10.40 -0.72 -5.82
C ARG A 9 9.47 -1.73 -5.12
N VAL A 10 9.60 -3.01 -5.45
CA VAL A 10 8.87 -4.09 -4.79
C VAL A 10 9.09 -4.11 -3.28
N ALA A 11 10.30 -3.78 -2.81
CA ALA A 11 10.62 -3.70 -1.40
C ALA A 11 9.91 -2.55 -0.65
N ASP A 12 9.45 -1.55 -1.38
CA ASP A 12 8.82 -0.37 -0.82
C ASP A 12 7.27 -0.51 -0.74
N ILE A 13 6.71 -1.64 -1.22
CA ILE A 13 5.27 -1.91 -1.22
C ILE A 13 4.92 -3.05 -0.26
N ASN A 14 3.86 -2.86 0.51
CA ASN A 14 3.27 -3.89 1.36
C ASN A 14 1.74 -3.76 1.36
N GLU A 15 1.04 -4.73 1.94
CA GLU A 15 -0.43 -4.75 1.97
C GLU A 15 -1.07 -3.59 2.75
N PHE A 16 -0.28 -2.90 3.59
CA PHE A 16 -0.75 -1.79 4.42
C PHE A 16 -0.36 -0.42 3.88
N GLY A 17 0.47 -0.34 2.85
CA GLY A 17 0.91 0.94 2.30
C GLY A 17 2.20 0.87 1.51
N LEU A 18 2.69 2.06 1.23
CA LEU A 18 3.99 2.29 0.63
C LEU A 18 4.94 2.80 1.71
N ASN A 19 6.11 2.21 1.78
CA ASN A 19 7.21 2.73 2.58
C ASN A 19 7.81 3.95 1.85
N GLU A 20 8.43 4.85 2.59
CA GLU A 20 9.16 5.96 2.01
C GLU A 20 10.31 5.45 1.13
N PRO A 21 10.33 5.79 -0.17
CA PRO A 21 11.34 5.26 -1.08
C PRO A 21 12.69 5.93 -0.82
N SER A 22 13.75 5.14 -0.79
CA SER A 22 15.12 5.62 -0.62
C SER A 22 15.78 6.05 -1.94
N ILE A 23 15.10 5.89 -3.07
CA ILE A 23 15.63 6.22 -4.41
C ILE A 23 14.74 7.29 -5.03
N HIS A 24 15.41 8.34 -5.58
CA HIS A 24 14.77 9.39 -6.33
C HIS A 24 15.39 9.46 -7.72
N LEU A 25 14.54 9.66 -8.73
CA LEU A 25 14.93 9.75 -10.13
C LEU A 25 15.01 11.22 -10.56
N ASP A 26 15.84 11.50 -11.56
CA ASP A 26 15.98 12.82 -12.13
C ASP A 26 14.67 13.36 -12.72
N ASN A 27 14.27 14.56 -12.31
CA ASN A 27 13.01 15.18 -12.69
C ASN A 27 12.91 15.48 -14.20
N GLU A 28 14.02 15.82 -14.85
CA GLU A 28 14.00 16.18 -16.28
C GLU A 28 13.98 14.94 -17.17
N ILE A 29 14.76 13.92 -16.81
CA ILE A 29 14.86 12.67 -17.57
C ILE A 29 13.53 11.89 -17.51
N TYR A 30 12.89 11.85 -16.34
CA TYR A 30 11.71 11.01 -16.07
C TYR A 30 10.39 11.77 -15.97
N ARG A 31 10.33 13.04 -16.40
CA ARG A 31 9.15 13.89 -16.28
C ARG A 31 7.91 13.34 -16.99
N ASP A 32 8.11 12.69 -18.14
CA ASP A 32 7.04 12.19 -19.01
C ASP A 32 6.64 10.73 -18.73
N VAL A 33 7.24 10.10 -17.72
CA VAL A 33 6.90 8.73 -17.32
C VAL A 33 5.53 8.74 -16.64
N ILE A 34 4.66 7.79 -17.05
CA ILE A 34 3.32 7.63 -16.50
C ILE A 34 3.40 7.28 -15.02
N ARG A 35 2.73 8.09 -14.21
CA ARG A 35 2.58 7.88 -12.77
C ARG A 35 1.25 7.21 -12.47
N PRO A 36 1.20 6.32 -11.47
CA PRO A 36 -0.05 5.68 -11.11
C PRO A 36 -1.01 6.70 -10.48
N THR A 37 -2.27 6.64 -10.91
CA THR A 37 -3.31 7.54 -10.43
C THR A 37 -4.25 6.86 -9.46
N LYS A 38 -5.06 7.63 -8.77
CA LYS A 38 -6.17 7.16 -7.94
C LYS A 38 -6.95 6.03 -8.62
N ASN A 39 -7.48 5.12 -7.82
CA ASN A 39 -8.23 3.94 -8.25
C ASN A 39 -7.39 2.90 -9.04
N THR A 40 -6.07 2.94 -8.89
CA THR A 40 -5.16 1.92 -9.41
C THR A 40 -4.78 0.95 -8.29
N ILE A 41 -4.73 -0.35 -8.58
CA ILE A 41 -4.12 -1.35 -7.70
C ILE A 41 -2.70 -1.58 -8.21
N LEU A 42 -1.72 -1.35 -7.36
CA LEU A 42 -0.34 -1.75 -7.61
C LEU A 42 -0.18 -3.22 -7.22
N LEU A 43 0.30 -4.06 -8.13
CA LEU A 43 0.51 -5.49 -7.89
C LEU A 43 1.94 -5.88 -8.22
N THR A 44 2.66 -6.43 -7.26
CA THR A 44 4.03 -6.92 -7.49
C THR A 44 4.02 -8.21 -8.30
N LYS A 45 4.82 -8.26 -9.37
CA LYS A 45 4.93 -9.43 -10.27
C LYS A 45 6.32 -10.05 -10.34
N ASP A 46 7.35 -9.39 -9.83
CA ASP A 46 8.72 -9.91 -9.80
C ASP A 46 9.30 -9.81 -8.38
N GLY A 47 10.06 -10.78 -7.95
CA GLY A 47 10.64 -10.88 -6.61
C GLY A 47 9.62 -11.34 -5.57
N SER A 48 9.16 -10.47 -4.68
CA SER A 48 8.02 -10.75 -3.80
C SER A 48 6.73 -10.57 -4.59
N VAL A 49 6.20 -11.63 -5.18
CA VAL A 49 5.03 -11.60 -6.05
C VAL A 49 3.71 -11.58 -5.27
N GLY A 50 2.68 -10.97 -5.85
CA GLY A 50 1.30 -11.03 -5.34
C GLY A 50 0.98 -10.04 -4.22
N ILE A 51 1.84 -9.07 -3.93
CA ILE A 51 1.52 -8.00 -2.99
C ILE A 51 0.72 -6.93 -3.73
N GLY A 52 -0.52 -6.70 -3.30
CA GLY A 52 -1.42 -5.69 -3.85
C GLY A 52 -1.57 -4.49 -2.92
N TYR A 53 -1.57 -3.28 -3.48
CA TYR A 53 -1.89 -2.05 -2.77
C TYR A 53 -2.80 -1.15 -3.60
N TYR A 54 -3.92 -0.71 -3.02
CA TYR A 54 -4.90 0.15 -3.68
C TYR A 54 -4.62 1.63 -3.41
N LEU A 55 -4.50 2.42 -4.48
CA LEU A 55 -4.28 3.85 -4.41
C LEU A 55 -5.61 4.60 -4.23
N THR A 56 -5.77 5.29 -3.11
CA THR A 56 -6.89 6.17 -2.80
C THR A 56 -6.73 7.58 -3.35
N GLU A 57 -5.51 7.92 -3.80
CA GLU A 57 -5.14 9.21 -4.38
C GLU A 57 -4.08 9.03 -5.48
N ASP A 58 -3.80 10.09 -6.24
CA ASP A 58 -2.74 10.07 -7.26
C ASP A 58 -1.37 9.95 -6.59
N LEU A 59 -0.54 9.06 -7.10
CA LEU A 59 0.79 8.83 -6.56
C LEU A 59 1.83 9.62 -7.35
N ASN A 60 2.43 10.62 -6.74
CA ASN A 60 3.53 11.38 -7.35
C ASN A 60 4.86 10.62 -7.28
N ALA A 61 4.89 9.41 -7.81
CA ALA A 61 6.07 8.55 -7.87
C ALA A 61 6.07 7.71 -9.14
N ILE A 62 7.23 7.19 -9.51
CA ILE A 62 7.41 6.21 -10.58
C ILE A 62 7.58 4.84 -9.93
N THR A 63 6.94 3.81 -10.47
CA THR A 63 7.11 2.43 -10.00
C THR A 63 8.10 1.67 -10.88
N SER A 64 8.78 0.70 -10.30
CA SER A 64 9.62 -0.22 -11.08
C SER A 64 8.78 -1.07 -12.04
N GLY A 65 9.36 -1.56 -13.11
CA GLY A 65 8.70 -2.48 -14.06
C GLY A 65 8.27 -3.83 -13.44
N ALA A 66 8.66 -4.10 -12.20
CA ALA A 66 8.24 -5.25 -11.40
C ALA A 66 6.85 -5.08 -10.74
N ILE A 67 6.23 -3.92 -10.91
CA ILE A 67 4.92 -3.58 -10.35
C ILE A 67 3.94 -3.29 -11.48
N LEU A 68 2.84 -4.02 -11.52
CA LEU A 68 1.74 -3.78 -12.45
C LEU A 68 0.76 -2.75 -11.90
N HIS A 69 0.17 -1.98 -12.82
CA HIS A 69 -0.91 -1.06 -12.53
C HIS A 69 -2.22 -1.65 -13.03
N LEU A 70 -3.05 -2.16 -12.12
CA LEU A 70 -4.35 -2.75 -12.46
C LEU A 70 -5.45 -1.72 -12.26
N ARG A 71 -6.40 -1.68 -13.20
CA ARG A 71 -7.59 -0.85 -13.14
C ARG A 71 -8.84 -1.69 -13.37
N MET A 72 -9.90 -1.37 -12.66
CA MET A 72 -11.18 -2.04 -12.84
C MET A 72 -11.77 -1.70 -14.23
N LYS A 73 -12.29 -2.73 -14.92
CA LYS A 73 -12.99 -2.57 -16.21
C LYS A 73 -14.49 -2.29 -16.01
N ASN A 74 -15.03 -2.68 -14.86
CA ASN A 74 -16.45 -2.52 -14.50
C ASN A 74 -16.61 -2.53 -12.98
N ASP A 75 -17.84 -2.34 -12.51
CA ASP A 75 -18.18 -2.21 -11.09
C ASP A 75 -18.61 -3.55 -10.43
N ALA A 76 -18.37 -4.68 -11.09
CA ALA A 76 -18.76 -5.99 -10.55
C ALA A 76 -17.94 -6.39 -9.30
N VAL A 77 -16.72 -5.89 -9.21
CA VAL A 77 -15.80 -6.12 -8.09
C VAL A 77 -15.28 -4.79 -7.59
N LEU A 78 -15.40 -4.53 -6.29
CA LEU A 78 -14.83 -3.33 -5.68
C LEU A 78 -13.29 -3.43 -5.62
N PRO A 79 -12.56 -2.37 -5.98
CA PRO A 79 -11.09 -2.44 -6.05
C PRO A 79 -10.44 -2.72 -4.69
N GLN A 80 -10.97 -2.20 -3.60
CA GLN A 80 -10.49 -2.51 -2.25
C GLN A 80 -10.69 -3.99 -1.90
N TYR A 81 -11.87 -4.56 -2.27
CA TYR A 81 -12.13 -5.97 -2.11
C TYR A 81 -11.17 -6.82 -2.95
N LEU A 82 -10.97 -6.47 -4.23
CA LEU A 82 -10.01 -7.15 -5.11
C LEU A 82 -8.59 -7.11 -4.52
N THR A 83 -8.16 -5.97 -4.01
CA THR A 83 -6.84 -5.83 -3.38
C THR A 83 -6.68 -6.76 -2.19
N LEU A 84 -7.71 -6.88 -1.34
CA LEU A 84 -7.70 -7.81 -0.21
C LEU A 84 -7.65 -9.27 -0.68
N VAL A 85 -8.38 -9.62 -1.74
CA VAL A 85 -8.35 -10.97 -2.34
C VAL A 85 -6.96 -11.27 -2.92
N LEU A 86 -6.34 -10.32 -3.62
CA LEU A 86 -4.99 -10.46 -4.16
C LEU A 86 -3.96 -10.75 -3.05
N ASN A 87 -4.09 -10.12 -1.89
CA ASN A 87 -3.24 -10.35 -0.71
C ASN A 87 -3.62 -11.62 0.08
N SER A 88 -4.70 -12.32 -0.30
CA SER A 88 -5.15 -13.51 0.43
C SER A 88 -4.29 -14.73 0.15
N ILE A 89 -4.32 -15.70 1.07
CA ILE A 89 -3.64 -16.99 0.89
C ILE A 89 -4.09 -17.71 -0.39
N VAL A 90 -5.34 -17.53 -0.83
CA VAL A 90 -5.89 -18.16 -2.02
C VAL A 90 -5.15 -17.71 -3.29
N VAL A 91 -4.88 -16.40 -3.42
CA VAL A 91 -4.14 -15.86 -4.56
C VAL A 91 -2.64 -16.11 -4.39
N LYS A 92 -2.12 -16.00 -3.17
CA LYS A 92 -0.72 -16.29 -2.88
C LYS A 92 -0.34 -17.71 -3.29
N MET A 93 -1.16 -18.71 -3.00
CA MET A 93 -0.91 -20.11 -3.43
C MET A 93 -0.93 -20.25 -4.95
N GLN A 94 -1.78 -19.53 -5.68
CA GLN A 94 -1.80 -19.52 -7.13
C GLN A 94 -0.53 -18.85 -7.68
N ALA A 95 -0.15 -17.70 -7.14
CA ALA A 95 1.07 -17.01 -7.52
C ALA A 95 2.33 -17.86 -7.28
N GLU A 96 2.43 -18.55 -6.13
CA GLU A 96 3.53 -19.47 -5.81
C GLU A 96 3.59 -20.68 -6.76
N ARG A 97 2.44 -21.18 -7.20
CA ARG A 97 2.37 -22.26 -8.18
C ARG A 97 2.83 -21.83 -9.56
N ASP A 98 2.41 -20.63 -9.99
CA ASP A 98 2.52 -20.17 -11.38
C ASP A 98 3.79 -19.34 -11.62
N ALA A 99 4.26 -18.59 -10.61
CA ALA A 99 5.45 -17.75 -10.73
C ALA A 99 6.71 -18.63 -10.91
N GLY A 100 7.33 -18.54 -12.08
CA GLY A 100 8.59 -19.21 -12.40
C GLY A 100 9.79 -18.47 -11.82
N GLY A 101 10.93 -19.13 -11.77
CA GLY A 101 12.22 -18.59 -11.34
C GLY A 101 12.79 -19.28 -10.11
N SER A 102 14.10 -19.58 -10.14
CA SER A 102 14.77 -20.30 -9.04
C SER A 102 15.30 -19.40 -7.93
N ILE A 103 15.60 -18.15 -8.24
CA ILE A 103 16.15 -17.16 -7.29
C ILE A 103 15.20 -15.96 -7.16
N ILE A 104 14.71 -15.44 -8.30
CA ILE A 104 13.74 -14.35 -8.35
C ILE A 104 12.48 -14.90 -9.02
N GLN A 105 11.37 -14.84 -8.30
CA GLN A 105 10.08 -15.22 -8.87
C GLN A 105 9.65 -14.21 -9.93
N HIS A 106 9.08 -14.70 -11.02
CA HIS A 106 8.50 -13.90 -12.10
C HIS A 106 7.08 -14.41 -12.38
N TRP A 107 6.11 -13.58 -12.05
CA TRP A 107 4.70 -13.87 -12.31
C TRP A 107 4.25 -13.12 -13.56
N LYS A 108 4.07 -13.87 -14.65
CA LYS A 108 3.77 -13.26 -15.94
C LYS A 108 2.36 -12.67 -15.97
N PRO A 109 2.14 -11.56 -16.69
CA PRO A 109 0.80 -10.99 -16.86
C PRO A 109 -0.24 -12.01 -17.34
N SER A 110 0.12 -12.90 -18.26
CA SER A 110 -0.77 -13.97 -18.75
C SER A 110 -1.17 -14.99 -17.68
N GLU A 111 -0.31 -15.24 -16.70
CA GLU A 111 -0.61 -16.10 -15.55
C GLU A 111 -1.48 -15.36 -14.52
N ILE A 112 -1.27 -14.05 -14.35
CA ILE A 112 -2.07 -13.20 -13.49
C ILE A 112 -3.51 -13.07 -14.02
N GLU A 113 -3.71 -13.04 -15.35
CA GLU A 113 -5.02 -12.99 -15.98
C GLU A 113 -5.86 -14.26 -15.72
N GLU A 114 -5.22 -15.39 -15.45
CA GLU A 114 -5.86 -16.69 -15.17
C GLU A 114 -6.13 -16.92 -13.66
N VAL A 115 -5.80 -15.96 -12.80
CA VAL A 115 -6.01 -16.08 -11.36
C VAL A 115 -7.50 -16.16 -11.04
N LEU A 116 -7.87 -17.21 -10.34
CA LEU A 116 -9.23 -17.40 -9.86
C LEU A 116 -9.45 -16.62 -8.57
N ILE A 117 -10.42 -15.71 -8.60
CA ILE A 117 -10.84 -14.91 -7.46
C ILE A 117 -12.29 -15.20 -7.08
N PRO A 118 -12.64 -15.26 -5.79
CA PRO A 118 -14.03 -15.37 -5.37
C PRO A 118 -14.76 -14.03 -5.64
N ILE A 119 -15.90 -14.09 -6.31
CA ILE A 119 -16.75 -12.92 -6.52
C ILE A 119 -17.95 -13.03 -5.59
N LEU A 120 -17.94 -12.23 -4.54
CA LEU A 120 -19.04 -12.14 -3.57
C LEU A 120 -20.12 -11.17 -4.08
N SER A 121 -21.30 -11.20 -3.43
CA SER A 121 -22.32 -10.17 -3.68
C SER A 121 -21.79 -8.77 -3.35
N ASN A 122 -22.34 -7.75 -4.02
CA ASN A 122 -21.94 -6.35 -3.77
C ASN A 122 -22.11 -5.94 -2.30
N GLU A 123 -23.14 -6.45 -1.63
CA GLU A 123 -23.37 -6.19 -0.21
C GLU A 123 -22.26 -6.77 0.67
N GLN A 124 -21.85 -8.00 0.41
CA GLN A 124 -20.75 -8.64 1.13
C GLN A 124 -19.41 -7.94 0.85
N GLN A 125 -19.14 -7.57 -0.41
CA GLN A 125 -17.94 -6.82 -0.76
C GLN A 125 -17.89 -5.49 0.00
N ARG A 126 -19.00 -4.72 0.06
CA ARG A 126 -19.08 -3.46 0.81
C ARG A 126 -18.82 -3.65 2.29
N THR A 127 -19.46 -4.66 2.91
CA THR A 127 -19.23 -4.98 4.32
C THR A 127 -17.75 -5.24 4.61
N ILE A 128 -17.05 -5.97 3.73
CA ILE A 128 -15.62 -6.24 3.84
C ILE A 128 -14.80 -4.95 3.66
N CYS A 129 -15.13 -4.12 2.67
CA CYS A 129 -14.46 -2.85 2.44
C CYS A 129 -14.61 -1.89 3.64
N ASP A 130 -15.79 -1.80 4.24
CA ASP A 130 -16.03 -0.97 5.44
C ASP A 130 -15.15 -1.41 6.62
N LEU A 131 -14.98 -2.73 6.79
CA LEU A 131 -14.07 -3.27 7.82
C LEU A 131 -12.60 -2.97 7.50
N LEU A 132 -12.22 -3.05 6.23
CA LEU A 132 -10.88 -2.71 5.77
C LEU A 132 -10.57 -1.23 6.03
N GLU A 133 -11.47 -0.32 5.66
CA GLU A 133 -11.32 1.12 5.92
C GLU A 133 -11.18 1.43 7.42
N LYS A 134 -12.00 0.78 8.26
CA LYS A 134 -11.87 0.89 9.73
C LYS A 134 -10.50 0.41 10.21
N SER A 135 -10.00 -0.71 9.66
CA SER A 135 -8.69 -1.24 10.00
C SER A 135 -7.58 -0.23 9.69
N PHE A 136 -7.58 0.37 8.49
CA PHE A 136 -6.62 1.41 8.13
C PHE A 136 -6.72 2.65 9.02
N LYS A 137 -7.95 3.08 9.34
CA LYS A 137 -8.18 4.20 10.26
C LYS A 137 -7.59 3.93 11.64
N TYR A 138 -7.81 2.74 12.18
CA TYR A 138 -7.26 2.37 13.50
C TYR A 138 -5.74 2.23 13.47
N LYS A 139 -5.18 1.69 12.38
CA LYS A 139 -3.72 1.65 12.19
C LYS A 139 -3.10 3.05 12.22
N ASN A 140 -3.66 3.99 11.44
CA ASN A 140 -3.16 5.36 11.40
C ASN A 140 -3.31 6.06 12.77
N LEU A 141 -4.44 5.86 13.43
CA LEU A 141 -4.65 6.37 14.79
C LEU A 141 -3.61 5.81 15.77
N SER A 142 -3.32 4.51 15.69
CA SER A 142 -2.30 3.87 16.54
C SER A 142 -0.90 4.44 16.31
N ILE A 143 -0.53 4.70 15.05
CA ILE A 143 0.76 5.33 14.70
C ILE A 143 0.82 6.75 15.29
N ASN A 144 -0.21 7.56 15.05
CA ASN A 144 -0.26 8.94 15.55
C ASN A 144 -0.20 9.00 17.09
N LEU A 145 -0.93 8.13 17.78
CA LEU A 145 -0.87 8.06 19.25
C LEU A 145 0.51 7.65 19.76
N LEU A 146 1.18 6.72 19.07
CA LEU A 146 2.54 6.32 19.44
C LEU A 146 3.53 7.49 19.27
N ASP A 147 3.40 8.26 18.19
CA ASP A 147 4.26 9.41 17.96
C ASP A 147 3.99 10.54 18.97
N CYS A 148 2.71 10.81 19.29
CA CYS A 148 2.37 11.73 20.38
C CYS A 148 2.95 11.28 21.74
N MET A 149 2.95 9.98 22.04
CA MET A 149 3.55 9.48 23.28
C MET A 149 5.06 9.68 23.33
N LYS A 150 5.77 9.48 22.20
CA LYS A 150 7.21 9.74 22.10
C LYS A 150 7.50 11.23 22.35
N GLU A 151 6.76 12.10 21.63
CA GLU A 151 6.89 13.54 21.79
C GLU A 151 6.62 14.01 23.22
N ALA A 152 5.61 13.44 23.88
CA ALA A 152 5.34 13.76 25.28
C ALA A 152 6.50 13.37 26.22
N VAL A 153 7.17 12.24 25.97
CA VAL A 153 8.36 11.85 26.75
C VAL A 153 9.51 12.86 26.53
N GLU A 154 9.71 13.32 25.30
CA GLU A 154 10.71 14.36 25.00
C GLU A 154 10.38 15.67 25.72
N MET A 155 9.08 16.08 25.72
CA MET A 155 8.59 17.27 26.44
C MET A 155 8.84 17.20 27.97
N VAL A 156 8.74 16.02 28.58
CA VAL A 156 9.07 15.88 30.02
C VAL A 156 10.52 16.24 30.28
N VAL A 157 11.43 15.85 29.37
CA VAL A 157 12.87 16.11 29.49
C VAL A 157 13.20 17.57 29.20
N GLU A 158 12.60 18.14 28.17
CA GLU A 158 12.93 19.52 27.72
C GLU A 158 12.24 20.59 28.58
N TYR A 159 11.02 20.34 29.04
CA TYR A 159 10.21 21.32 29.77
C TYR A 159 9.88 20.83 31.18
N ASN A 160 8.80 20.07 31.34
CA ASN A 160 8.36 19.45 32.58
C ASN A 160 7.15 18.52 32.35
N GLU A 161 6.81 17.74 33.39
CA GLU A 161 5.72 16.78 33.37
C GLU A 161 4.33 17.40 33.09
N SER A 162 4.05 18.60 33.60
CA SER A 162 2.75 19.25 33.44
C SER A 162 2.47 19.59 31.97
N VAL A 163 3.46 20.10 31.24
CA VAL A 163 3.35 20.43 29.82
C VAL A 163 3.10 19.16 28.97
N ALA A 164 3.82 18.09 29.26
CA ALA A 164 3.65 16.81 28.57
C ALA A 164 2.26 16.19 28.80
N ILE A 165 1.75 16.26 30.02
CA ILE A 165 0.40 15.75 30.36
C ILE A 165 -0.68 16.55 29.65
N ASP A 166 -0.56 17.88 29.58
CA ASP A 166 -1.55 18.72 28.90
C ASP A 166 -1.53 18.49 27.38
N PHE A 167 -0.35 18.31 26.77
CA PHE A 167 -0.22 17.89 25.37
C PHE A 167 -0.93 16.56 25.10
N LEU A 168 -0.71 15.53 25.93
CA LEU A 168 -1.37 14.23 25.77
C LEU A 168 -2.89 14.30 25.87
N LYS A 169 -3.43 15.12 26.78
CA LYS A 169 -4.88 15.33 26.89
C LYS A 169 -5.49 15.98 25.65
N GLU A 170 -4.75 16.84 24.94
CA GLU A 170 -5.19 17.44 23.68
C GLU A 170 -5.11 16.47 22.51
N ALA A 171 -4.01 15.74 22.41
CA ALA A 171 -3.77 14.77 21.33
C ALA A 171 -4.71 13.54 21.35
N THR A 172 -5.34 13.25 22.50
CA THR A 172 -6.25 12.10 22.69
C THR A 172 -7.74 12.45 22.65
N LYS A 173 -8.11 13.71 22.32
CA LYS A 173 -9.51 14.14 22.10
C LYS A 173 -9.96 13.82 20.67
#